data_cd0da27435a38753e31413e81799ae72
#
_entry.id   cd0da27435a38753e31413e81799ae72
#
_cell.length_a   1.000
_cell.length_b   1.000
_cell.length_c   1.000
_cell.angle_alpha   90.00
_cell.angle_beta   90.00
_cell.angle_gamma   90.00
#
_symmetry.space_group_name_H-M   'P 1'
#
loop_
_entity.id
_entity.type
_entity.pdbx_description
1 polymer ?
#
loop_
_entity_poly.entity_id
_entity_poly.type
_entity_poly.pdbx_seq_one_letter_code
_entity_poly.pdbx_strand_id
1 'polypeptide(L)'
;MTGRTFLARYGYLYCLVLALILLSAAALRHTVETVSAGQAMMDTVRIVIDAGHGGMDSGTTSVSGMPEKTLNLQIARRLEKLLLLLGRKPVMTRTGEGSIHTEGETIREQKRSDLRNRLAIIHARENSLLVSIHQNHFPDPRYTGPQVFAAGDETSRLFAQTLQRRLNTALGTAREWKVASGVYLMERLACPGVLVECGFLSNPGEDQKLQTPEYQKALCCILACALMDYRN
;
A
#
# COMPACT_ATOMS: atom_id res chain seq x y z
N MET A 1 13.61 -47.27 48.62
CA MET A 1 13.75 -47.56 47.16
C MET A 1 15.03 -46.89 46.70
N THR A 2 16.01 -47.67 46.31
CA THR A 2 17.30 -47.15 45.86
C THR A 2 17.19 -46.53 44.49
N GLY A 3 17.91 -45.41 44.17
CA GLY A 3 17.82 -44.69 42.89
C GLY A 3 18.02 -45.50 41.64
N ARG A 4 18.63 -46.71 41.73
CA ARG A 4 18.80 -47.68 40.64
C ARG A 4 17.48 -48.33 40.18
N THR A 5 16.53 -48.54 41.06
CA THR A 5 15.22 -49.14 40.72
C THR A 5 14.28 -48.12 40.09
N PHE A 6 14.43 -46.83 40.42
CA PHE A 6 13.66 -45.76 39.84
C PHE A 6 14.08 -45.47 38.38
N LEU A 7 15.37 -45.39 38.14
CA LEU A 7 15.91 -45.15 36.77
C LEU A 7 15.57 -46.33 35.82
N ALA A 8 15.62 -47.59 36.27
CA ALA A 8 15.27 -48.73 35.45
C ALA A 8 13.78 -48.76 35.10
N ARG A 9 12.90 -48.18 35.95
CA ARG A 9 11.44 -48.22 35.74
C ARG A 9 10.90 -47.04 34.96
N TYR A 10 11.57 -45.90 34.99
CA TYR A 10 11.10 -44.70 34.36
C TYR A 10 12.08 -44.10 33.33
N GLY A 11 13.24 -44.71 33.11
CA GLY A 11 14.28 -44.17 32.22
C GLY A 11 13.80 -43.93 30.80
N TYR A 12 12.97 -44.86 30.26
CA TYR A 12 12.40 -44.68 28.94
C TYR A 12 11.45 -43.48 28.84
N LEU A 13 10.69 -43.22 29.92
CA LEU A 13 9.78 -42.05 30.01
C LEU A 13 10.55 -40.75 29.98
N TYR A 14 11.67 -40.69 30.73
CA TYR A 14 12.57 -39.53 30.71
C TYR A 14 13.18 -39.29 29.31
N CYS A 15 13.62 -40.34 28.65
CA CYS A 15 14.14 -40.22 27.27
C CYS A 15 13.06 -39.76 26.31
N LEU A 16 11.83 -40.23 26.46
CA LEU A 16 10.70 -39.81 25.60
C LEU A 16 10.30 -38.37 25.82
N VAL A 17 10.24 -37.91 27.07
CA VAL A 17 9.96 -36.51 27.39
C VAL A 17 11.08 -35.60 26.90
N LEU A 18 12.34 -36.00 27.07
CA LEU A 18 13.48 -35.23 26.55
C LEU A 18 13.46 -35.11 25.02
N ALA A 19 13.15 -36.22 24.33
CA ALA A 19 13.01 -36.23 22.90
C ALA A 19 11.87 -35.32 22.40
N LEU A 20 10.73 -35.30 23.10
CA LEU A 20 9.62 -34.39 22.79
C LEU A 20 10.00 -32.91 23.00
N ILE A 21 10.73 -32.62 24.07
CA ILE A 21 11.22 -31.25 24.33
C ILE A 21 12.18 -30.82 23.22
N LEU A 22 13.11 -31.69 22.82
CA LEU A 22 14.07 -31.38 21.75
C LEU A 22 13.38 -31.20 20.38
N LEU A 23 12.40 -32.05 20.08
CA LEU A 23 11.60 -31.93 18.83
C LEU A 23 10.77 -30.65 18.81
N SER A 24 10.13 -30.28 19.94
CA SER A 24 9.38 -29.03 20.03
C SER A 24 10.29 -27.80 19.95
N ALA A 25 11.47 -27.85 20.54
CA ALA A 25 12.47 -26.76 20.42
C ALA A 25 13.02 -26.63 18.99
N ALA A 26 13.25 -27.76 18.29
CA ALA A 26 13.66 -27.74 16.89
C ALA A 26 12.56 -27.20 15.97
N ALA A 27 11.30 -27.62 16.17
CA ALA A 27 10.16 -27.10 15.44
C ALA A 27 9.97 -25.59 15.67
N LEU A 28 10.12 -25.11 16.90
CA LEU A 28 10.03 -23.70 17.25
C LEU A 28 11.16 -22.90 16.57
N ARG A 29 12.39 -23.41 16.57
CA ARG A 29 13.52 -22.77 15.84
C ARG A 29 13.22 -22.66 14.35
N HIS A 30 12.75 -23.74 13.74
CA HIS A 30 12.43 -23.75 12.31
C HIS A 30 11.32 -22.74 11.97
N THR A 31 10.28 -22.63 12.79
CA THR A 31 9.22 -21.63 12.61
C THR A 31 9.74 -20.20 12.80
N VAL A 32 10.61 -19.95 13.77
CA VAL A 32 11.23 -18.64 14.00
C VAL A 32 12.14 -18.25 12.84
N GLU A 33 12.95 -19.17 12.31
CA GLU A 33 13.81 -18.93 11.16
C GLU A 33 13.02 -18.65 9.89
N THR A 34 11.94 -19.39 9.62
CA THR A 34 11.08 -19.16 8.45
C THR A 34 10.31 -17.83 8.54
N VAL A 35 9.84 -17.45 9.72
CA VAL A 35 9.19 -16.16 9.96
C VAL A 35 10.21 -15.02 9.83
N SER A 36 11.42 -15.17 10.37
CA SER A 36 12.49 -14.18 10.28
C SER A 36 13.00 -14.01 8.85
N ALA A 37 13.17 -15.10 8.09
CA ALA A 37 13.55 -15.05 6.67
C ALA A 37 12.44 -14.41 5.81
N GLY A 38 11.17 -14.72 6.08
CA GLY A 38 10.03 -14.07 5.44
C GLY A 38 9.98 -12.57 5.74
N GLN A 39 10.28 -12.16 6.96
CA GLN A 39 10.33 -10.77 7.38
C GLN A 39 11.53 -10.03 6.76
N ALA A 40 12.70 -10.65 6.68
CA ALA A 40 13.88 -10.07 6.01
C ALA A 40 13.65 -9.90 4.49
N MET A 41 12.95 -10.82 3.83
CA MET A 41 12.52 -10.64 2.42
C MET A 41 11.46 -9.53 2.27
N MET A 42 10.58 -9.34 3.24
CA MET A 42 9.59 -8.27 3.24
C MET A 42 10.19 -6.88 3.48
N ASP A 43 11.32 -6.79 4.18
CA ASP A 43 12.05 -5.53 4.42
C ASP A 43 12.84 -5.04 3.20
N THR A 44 12.92 -5.81 2.11
CA THR A 44 13.65 -5.42 0.91
C THR A 44 12.91 -4.39 0.05
N VAL A 45 11.57 -4.37 0.07
CA VAL A 45 10.77 -3.43 -0.73
C VAL A 45 10.26 -2.28 0.14
N ARG A 46 10.72 -1.07 -0.17
CA ARG A 46 10.25 0.16 0.47
C ARG A 46 8.95 0.62 -0.15
N ILE A 47 7.86 0.57 0.59
CA ILE A 47 6.57 1.10 0.13
C ILE A 47 6.57 2.63 0.27
N VAL A 48 6.29 3.34 -0.81
CA VAL A 48 6.07 4.78 -0.81
C VAL A 48 4.60 5.04 -1.13
N ILE A 49 3.91 5.73 -0.23
CA ILE A 49 2.53 6.15 -0.41
C ILE A 49 2.54 7.63 -0.80
N ASP A 50 2.06 7.91 -1.99
CA ASP A 50 1.87 9.28 -2.45
C ASP A 50 0.40 9.68 -2.29
N ALA A 51 0.15 10.74 -1.53
CA ALA A 51 -1.16 11.36 -1.47
C ALA A 51 -1.22 12.47 -2.53
N GLY A 52 -1.87 12.21 -3.66
CA GLY A 52 -1.94 13.12 -4.79
C GLY A 52 -2.40 14.51 -4.42
N HIS A 53 -1.94 15.54 -5.18
CA HIS A 53 -2.23 16.95 -4.95
C HIS A 53 -1.72 17.48 -3.60
N GLY A 54 -2.15 18.68 -3.19
CA GLY A 54 -1.79 19.31 -1.91
C GLY A 54 -1.57 20.82 -2.03
N GLY A 55 -1.76 21.54 -0.94
CA GLY A 55 -1.61 23.00 -0.90
C GLY A 55 -2.59 23.70 -1.86
N MET A 56 -2.06 24.54 -2.76
CA MET A 56 -2.86 25.26 -3.77
C MET A 56 -3.39 24.35 -4.88
N ASP A 57 -2.76 23.19 -5.12
CA ASP A 57 -3.29 22.16 -6.03
C ASP A 57 -4.34 21.33 -5.30
N SER A 58 -5.60 21.70 -5.42
CA SER A 58 -6.71 20.97 -4.80
C SER A 58 -7.05 19.64 -5.48
N GLY A 59 -6.51 19.38 -6.69
CA GLY A 59 -7.06 18.39 -7.58
C GLY A 59 -8.44 18.78 -8.07
N THR A 60 -9.27 17.82 -8.41
CA THR A 60 -10.68 18.06 -8.72
C THR A 60 -11.50 18.31 -7.44
N THR A 61 -12.71 18.84 -7.61
CA THR A 61 -13.66 19.01 -6.52
C THR A 61 -14.84 18.06 -6.76
N SER A 62 -15.25 17.37 -5.71
CA SER A 62 -16.39 16.45 -5.78
C SER A 62 -17.72 17.18 -5.96
N VAL A 63 -18.77 16.46 -6.29
CA VAL A 63 -20.13 17.05 -6.42
C VAL A 63 -20.66 17.62 -5.11
N SER A 64 -20.18 17.16 -3.95
CA SER A 64 -20.51 17.72 -2.62
C SER A 64 -19.56 18.85 -2.19
N GLY A 65 -18.57 19.21 -3.00
CA GLY A 65 -17.61 20.29 -2.69
C GLY A 65 -16.35 19.83 -1.98
N MET A 66 -16.11 18.53 -1.76
CA MET A 66 -14.91 17.99 -1.13
C MET A 66 -13.72 18.06 -2.10
N PRO A 67 -12.58 18.69 -1.73
CA PRO A 67 -11.37 18.68 -2.55
C PRO A 67 -10.74 17.28 -2.62
N GLU A 68 -10.28 16.87 -3.80
CA GLU A 68 -9.60 15.59 -4.03
C GLU A 68 -8.39 15.42 -3.10
N LYS A 69 -7.55 16.45 -2.95
CA LYS A 69 -6.36 16.40 -2.08
C LYS A 69 -6.64 15.94 -0.66
N THR A 70 -7.81 16.29 -0.12
CA THR A 70 -8.23 15.94 1.25
C THR A 70 -8.59 14.47 1.35
N LEU A 71 -9.35 13.94 0.39
CA LEU A 71 -9.68 12.51 0.32
C LEU A 71 -8.43 11.66 0.08
N ASN A 72 -7.54 12.10 -0.83
CA ASN A 72 -6.28 11.43 -1.09
C ASN A 72 -5.45 11.29 0.20
N LEU A 73 -5.34 12.36 0.99
CA LEU A 73 -4.61 12.33 2.25
C LEU A 73 -5.27 11.44 3.29
N GLN A 74 -6.60 11.47 3.40
CA GLN A 74 -7.34 10.63 4.34
C GLN A 74 -7.12 9.15 4.06
N ILE A 75 -7.24 8.73 2.79
CA ILE A 75 -7.04 7.33 2.38
C ILE A 75 -5.58 6.93 2.57
N ALA A 76 -4.63 7.76 2.11
CA ALA A 76 -3.20 7.50 2.24
C ALA A 76 -2.77 7.32 3.70
N ARG A 77 -3.25 8.16 4.62
CA ARG A 77 -2.96 8.02 6.07
C ARG A 77 -3.59 6.78 6.70
N ARG A 78 -4.78 6.35 6.23
CA ARG A 78 -5.37 5.09 6.68
C ARG A 78 -4.55 3.90 6.21
N LEU A 79 -4.09 3.93 4.96
CA LEU A 79 -3.22 2.90 4.40
C LEU A 79 -1.88 2.84 5.15
N GLU A 80 -1.26 3.98 5.42
CA GLU A 80 -0.03 4.08 6.23
C GLU A 80 -0.21 3.40 7.59
N LYS A 81 -1.25 3.78 8.34
CA LYS A 81 -1.52 3.21 9.67
C LYS A 81 -1.75 1.71 9.62
N LEU A 82 -2.47 1.22 8.62
CA LEU A 82 -2.72 -0.20 8.45
C LEU A 82 -1.43 -0.96 8.14
N LEU A 83 -0.58 -0.45 7.25
CA LEU A 83 0.72 -1.05 6.94
C LEU A 83 1.65 -1.06 8.16
N LEU A 84 1.65 0.00 8.98
CA LEU A 84 2.39 0.04 10.25
C LEU A 84 1.92 -1.07 11.22
N LEU A 85 0.61 -1.27 11.35
CA LEU A 85 0.03 -2.37 12.16
C LEU A 85 0.43 -3.76 11.62
N LEU A 86 0.64 -3.88 10.30
CA LEU A 86 1.11 -5.10 9.63
C LEU A 86 2.65 -5.24 9.66
N GLY A 87 3.36 -4.40 10.41
CA GLY A 87 4.81 -4.46 10.57
C GLY A 87 5.61 -3.84 9.42
N ARG A 88 4.96 -3.14 8.46
CA ARG A 88 5.63 -2.42 7.38
C ARG A 88 5.88 -0.98 7.79
N LYS A 89 6.95 -0.36 7.27
CA LYS A 89 7.29 1.05 7.52
C LYS A 89 7.21 1.84 6.22
N PRO A 90 6.01 2.19 5.75
CA PRO A 90 5.86 2.97 4.54
C PRO A 90 6.38 4.40 4.71
N VAL A 91 6.70 5.05 3.62
CA VAL A 91 7.06 6.46 3.57
C VAL A 91 5.97 7.22 2.85
N MET A 92 5.49 8.30 3.46
CA MET A 92 4.51 9.21 2.84
C MET A 92 5.24 10.32 2.08
N THR A 93 4.75 10.71 0.90
CA THR A 93 5.27 11.89 0.20
C THR A 93 4.87 13.18 0.91
N ARG A 94 3.65 13.25 1.45
CA ARG A 94 3.17 14.33 2.33
C ARG A 94 2.32 13.78 3.46
N THR A 95 2.38 14.44 4.60
CA THR A 95 1.62 14.07 5.80
C THR A 95 0.61 15.13 6.24
N GLY A 96 0.49 16.22 5.51
CA GLY A 96 -0.43 17.34 5.76
C GLY A 96 -1.19 17.75 4.51
N GLU A 97 -2.10 18.72 4.65
CA GLU A 97 -2.88 19.28 3.55
C GLU A 97 -2.04 20.14 2.59
N GLY A 98 -0.86 20.58 3.02
CA GLY A 98 0.08 21.34 2.20
C GLY A 98 0.70 20.51 1.08
N SER A 99 1.24 21.21 0.08
CA SER A 99 2.19 20.66 -0.88
C SER A 99 3.60 20.66 -0.28
N ILE A 100 4.52 19.92 -0.89
CA ILE A 100 5.92 19.84 -0.44
C ILE A 100 6.88 20.60 -1.35
N HIS A 101 6.35 21.60 -2.10
CA HIS A 101 7.19 22.47 -2.91
C HIS A 101 8.17 23.29 -2.03
N THR A 102 9.35 23.54 -2.57
CA THR A 102 10.41 24.35 -1.94
C THR A 102 10.72 25.62 -2.72
N GLU A 103 10.20 25.72 -3.94
CA GLU A 103 10.47 26.78 -4.90
C GLU A 103 9.20 27.12 -5.68
N GLY A 104 9.17 28.32 -6.26
CA GLY A 104 8.15 28.80 -7.19
C GLY A 104 7.31 29.95 -6.63
N GLU A 105 7.17 31.00 -7.44
CA GLU A 105 6.33 32.17 -7.12
C GLU A 105 4.90 31.96 -7.64
N THR A 106 4.75 31.24 -8.75
CA THR A 106 3.44 30.91 -9.34
C THR A 106 2.97 29.51 -8.93
N ILE A 107 1.64 29.28 -8.96
CA ILE A 107 1.03 27.97 -8.68
C ILE A 107 1.64 26.89 -9.58
N ARG A 108 1.89 27.20 -10.86
CA ARG A 108 2.50 26.28 -11.82
C ARG A 108 3.92 25.87 -11.42
N GLU A 109 4.71 26.83 -10.95
CA GLU A 109 6.09 26.57 -10.50
C GLU A 109 6.09 25.77 -9.21
N GLN A 110 5.24 26.13 -8.25
CA GLN A 110 5.06 25.39 -6.99
C GLN A 110 4.64 23.95 -7.26
N LYS A 111 3.69 23.72 -8.18
CA LYS A 111 3.28 22.37 -8.58
C LYS A 111 4.44 21.59 -9.21
N ARG A 112 5.26 22.21 -10.05
CA ARG A 112 6.44 21.56 -10.64
C ARG A 112 7.47 21.23 -9.57
N SER A 113 7.72 22.12 -8.62
CA SER A 113 8.61 21.89 -7.48
C SER A 113 8.09 20.75 -6.60
N ASP A 114 6.80 20.74 -6.27
CA ASP A 114 6.14 19.68 -5.50
C ASP A 114 6.34 18.31 -6.15
N LEU A 115 6.09 18.18 -7.44
CA LEU A 115 6.25 16.92 -8.18
C LEU A 115 7.72 16.46 -8.23
N ARG A 116 8.70 17.38 -8.36
CA ARG A 116 10.13 17.02 -8.26
C ARG A 116 10.49 16.50 -6.86
N ASN A 117 9.99 17.16 -5.82
CA ASN A 117 10.26 16.76 -4.45
C ASN A 117 9.63 15.40 -4.11
N ARG A 118 8.43 15.09 -4.64
CA ARG A 118 7.82 13.76 -4.55
C ARG A 118 8.71 12.70 -5.22
N LEU A 119 9.18 12.95 -6.44
CA LEU A 119 10.11 12.04 -7.12
C LEU A 119 11.39 11.83 -6.31
N ALA A 120 11.96 12.87 -5.72
CA ALA A 120 13.15 12.74 -4.87
C ALA A 120 12.89 11.83 -3.65
N ILE A 121 11.72 11.93 -3.00
CA ILE A 121 11.34 11.04 -1.91
C ILE A 121 11.17 9.60 -2.40
N ILE A 122 10.54 9.40 -3.56
CA ILE A 122 10.30 8.07 -4.14
C ILE A 122 11.64 7.40 -4.48
N HIS A 123 12.56 8.14 -5.10
CA HIS A 123 13.85 7.64 -5.56
C HIS A 123 14.94 7.64 -4.48
N ALA A 124 14.66 8.09 -3.27
CA ALA A 124 15.65 8.19 -2.18
C ALA A 124 16.29 6.85 -1.80
N ARG A 125 15.72 5.74 -2.21
CA ARG A 125 16.28 4.38 -2.04
C ARG A 125 15.93 3.52 -3.26
N GLU A 126 16.82 2.59 -3.56
CA GLU A 126 16.56 1.46 -4.44
C GLU A 126 15.45 0.57 -3.84
N ASN A 127 14.87 -0.31 -4.63
CA ASN A 127 13.79 -1.24 -4.23
C ASN A 127 12.56 -0.55 -3.63
N SER A 128 12.18 0.62 -4.16
CA SER A 128 10.93 1.28 -3.81
C SER A 128 9.76 0.75 -4.68
N LEU A 129 8.57 0.74 -4.09
CA LEU A 129 7.29 0.52 -4.79
C LEU A 129 6.39 1.71 -4.48
N LEU A 130 5.95 2.42 -5.51
CA LEU A 130 5.04 3.55 -5.37
C LEU A 130 3.58 3.09 -5.42
N VAL A 131 2.77 3.62 -4.51
CA VAL A 131 1.30 3.63 -4.60
C VAL A 131 0.83 5.08 -4.46
N SER A 132 0.41 5.69 -5.56
CA SER A 132 -0.15 7.05 -5.58
C SER A 132 -1.67 6.97 -5.46
N ILE A 133 -2.24 7.73 -4.53
CA ILE A 133 -3.68 7.75 -4.21
C ILE A 133 -4.30 9.00 -4.80
N HIS A 134 -5.30 8.79 -5.65
CA HIS A 134 -6.06 9.80 -6.37
C HIS A 134 -7.55 9.51 -6.39
N GLN A 135 -8.34 10.46 -6.89
CA GLN A 135 -9.75 10.30 -7.18
C GLN A 135 -10.01 10.73 -8.62
N ASN A 136 -10.77 9.94 -9.34
CA ASN A 136 -11.12 10.21 -10.72
C ASN A 136 -12.24 11.26 -10.84
N HIS A 137 -12.26 11.93 -11.97
CA HIS A 137 -13.36 12.79 -12.39
C HIS A 137 -13.60 12.58 -13.89
N PHE A 138 -14.85 12.34 -14.27
CA PHE A 138 -15.23 12.21 -15.66
C PHE A 138 -16.57 12.92 -15.91
N PRO A 139 -16.76 13.62 -17.05
CA PRO A 139 -17.99 14.37 -17.30
C PRO A 139 -19.28 13.55 -17.27
N ASP A 140 -19.22 12.25 -17.61
CA ASP A 140 -20.34 11.35 -17.51
C ASP A 140 -20.41 10.76 -16.09
N PRO A 141 -21.43 11.13 -15.27
CA PRO A 141 -21.53 10.70 -13.87
C PRO A 141 -21.93 9.23 -13.71
N ARG A 142 -22.12 8.48 -14.78
CA ARG A 142 -22.40 7.03 -14.72
C ARG A 142 -21.17 6.20 -14.43
N TYR A 143 -19.98 6.77 -14.63
CA TYR A 143 -18.73 6.05 -14.33
C TYR A 143 -18.57 5.84 -12.84
N THR A 144 -18.19 4.61 -12.47
CA THR A 144 -18.03 4.16 -11.08
C THR A 144 -16.86 3.19 -10.93
N GLY A 145 -16.43 3.00 -9.70
CA GLY A 145 -15.44 1.99 -9.28
C GLY A 145 -13.98 2.44 -9.41
N PRO A 146 -13.10 1.87 -8.57
CA PRO A 146 -11.68 2.19 -8.58
C PRO A 146 -10.99 1.69 -9.85
N GLN A 147 -10.00 2.45 -10.31
CA GLN A 147 -9.19 2.10 -11.48
C GLN A 147 -7.70 2.28 -11.20
N VAL A 148 -6.90 1.29 -11.63
CA VAL A 148 -5.45 1.29 -11.42
C VAL A 148 -4.73 1.67 -12.71
N PHE A 149 -3.76 2.57 -12.59
CA PHE A 149 -2.88 2.97 -13.66
C PHE A 149 -1.44 2.57 -13.34
N ALA A 150 -0.81 1.80 -14.21
CA ALA A 150 0.55 1.31 -14.07
C ALA A 150 1.58 2.31 -14.61
N ALA A 151 2.77 2.37 -14.01
CA ALA A 151 3.95 2.89 -14.68
C ALA A 151 4.32 2.03 -15.91
N GLY A 152 5.26 2.50 -16.73
CA GLY A 152 5.56 1.91 -18.03
C GLY A 152 6.25 0.54 -17.99
N ASP A 153 6.83 0.15 -16.86
CA ASP A 153 7.58 -1.09 -16.69
C ASP A 153 6.67 -2.32 -16.48
N GLU A 154 7.22 -3.52 -16.74
CA GLU A 154 6.47 -4.76 -16.68
C GLU A 154 6.02 -5.11 -15.25
N THR A 155 6.85 -4.87 -14.25
CA THR A 155 6.54 -5.14 -12.85
C THR A 155 5.34 -4.31 -12.38
N SER A 156 5.30 -3.04 -12.77
CA SER A 156 4.15 -2.15 -12.52
C SER A 156 2.86 -2.66 -13.16
N ARG A 157 2.94 -3.15 -14.39
CA ARG A 157 1.79 -3.69 -15.12
C ARG A 157 1.23 -4.94 -14.45
N LEU A 158 2.08 -5.88 -14.06
CA LEU A 158 1.68 -7.10 -13.35
C LEU A 158 1.04 -6.78 -11.99
N PHE A 159 1.62 -5.83 -11.27
CA PHE A 159 1.05 -5.38 -10.01
C PHE A 159 -0.30 -4.69 -10.20
N ALA A 160 -0.42 -3.78 -11.18
CA ALA A 160 -1.67 -3.11 -11.51
C ALA A 160 -2.79 -4.09 -11.89
N GLN A 161 -2.48 -5.09 -12.71
CA GLN A 161 -3.42 -6.15 -13.09
C GLN A 161 -3.92 -6.91 -11.87
N THR A 162 -3.01 -7.31 -10.99
CA THR A 162 -3.34 -8.04 -9.76
C THR A 162 -4.19 -7.20 -8.82
N LEU A 163 -3.80 -5.93 -8.61
CA LEU A 163 -4.53 -5.01 -7.75
C LEU A 163 -5.92 -4.69 -8.29
N GLN A 164 -6.05 -4.41 -9.61
CA GLN A 164 -7.35 -4.16 -10.24
C GLN A 164 -8.30 -5.33 -10.07
N ARG A 165 -7.83 -6.55 -10.28
CA ARG A 165 -8.64 -7.76 -10.08
C ARG A 165 -9.14 -7.87 -8.63
N ARG A 166 -8.29 -7.59 -7.63
CA ARG A 166 -8.68 -7.60 -6.22
C ARG A 166 -9.73 -6.53 -5.91
N LEU A 167 -9.55 -5.33 -6.42
CA LEU A 167 -10.52 -4.25 -6.28
C LEU A 167 -11.86 -4.63 -6.88
N ASN A 168 -11.86 -5.16 -8.10
CA ASN A 168 -13.09 -5.58 -8.77
C ASN A 168 -13.83 -6.68 -8.00
N THR A 169 -13.10 -7.70 -7.55
CA THR A 169 -13.68 -8.83 -6.81
C THR A 169 -14.27 -8.38 -5.47
N ALA A 170 -13.54 -7.56 -4.72
CA ALA A 170 -13.96 -7.15 -3.37
C ALA A 170 -15.06 -6.08 -3.36
N LEU A 171 -15.10 -5.21 -4.37
CA LEU A 171 -16.02 -4.08 -4.44
C LEU A 171 -17.16 -4.25 -5.45
N GLY A 172 -17.20 -5.38 -6.16
CA GLY A 172 -18.23 -5.67 -7.17
C GLY A 172 -18.16 -4.74 -8.38
N THR A 173 -16.95 -4.37 -8.82
CA THR A 173 -16.70 -3.48 -9.97
C THR A 173 -16.10 -4.24 -11.14
N ALA A 174 -16.01 -3.61 -12.33
CA ALA A 174 -15.52 -4.24 -13.55
C ALA A 174 -14.59 -3.31 -14.34
N ARG A 175 -13.79 -2.47 -13.65
CA ARG A 175 -12.82 -1.59 -14.31
C ARG A 175 -11.61 -2.39 -14.79
N GLU A 176 -10.97 -1.89 -15.85
CA GLU A 176 -9.71 -2.43 -16.35
C GLU A 176 -8.56 -1.51 -15.96
N TRP A 177 -7.40 -2.10 -15.59
CA TRP A 177 -6.19 -1.34 -15.40
C TRP A 177 -5.68 -0.77 -16.73
N LYS A 178 -4.89 0.30 -16.66
CA LYS A 178 -4.29 0.95 -17.82
C LYS A 178 -2.85 1.33 -17.55
N VAL A 179 -2.07 1.59 -18.58
CA VAL A 179 -0.79 2.29 -18.45
C VAL A 179 -1.07 3.78 -18.28
N ALA A 180 -0.42 4.40 -17.31
CA ALA A 180 -0.53 5.83 -17.08
C ALA A 180 0.09 6.60 -18.25
N SER A 181 -0.61 7.65 -18.71
CA SER A 181 -0.14 8.54 -19.76
C SER A 181 -0.44 9.99 -19.37
N GLY A 182 0.53 10.88 -19.58
CA GLY A 182 0.39 12.29 -19.19
C GLY A 182 0.50 12.56 -17.70
N VAL A 183 0.87 11.55 -16.89
CA VAL A 183 1.03 11.68 -15.44
C VAL A 183 2.51 11.80 -15.08
N TYR A 184 2.91 13.01 -14.69
CA TYR A 184 4.32 13.38 -14.47
C TYR A 184 5.10 12.39 -13.60
N LEU A 185 4.55 11.97 -12.46
CA LEU A 185 5.22 11.02 -11.57
C LEU A 185 5.38 9.67 -12.24
N MET A 186 4.31 9.12 -12.81
CA MET A 186 4.29 7.78 -13.38
C MET A 186 5.23 7.62 -14.58
N GLU A 187 5.39 8.70 -15.38
CA GLU A 187 6.30 8.69 -16.55
C GLU A 187 7.78 8.80 -16.18
N ARG A 188 8.09 9.22 -14.95
CA ARG A 188 9.47 9.47 -14.49
C ARG A 188 9.92 8.55 -13.37
N LEU A 189 9.13 7.52 -13.06
CA LEU A 189 9.52 6.54 -12.06
C LEU A 189 10.74 5.73 -12.52
N ALA A 190 11.70 5.57 -11.62
CA ALA A 190 12.82 4.62 -11.75
C ALA A 190 12.59 3.34 -10.90
N CYS A 191 11.38 3.16 -10.38
CA CYS A 191 10.97 2.00 -9.61
C CYS A 191 9.55 1.60 -10.01
N PRO A 192 9.11 0.38 -9.70
CA PRO A 192 7.72 -0.01 -9.92
C PRO A 192 6.73 0.90 -9.21
N GLY A 193 5.58 1.15 -9.83
CA GLY A 193 4.56 1.99 -9.24
C GLY A 193 3.21 1.94 -9.92
N VAL A 194 2.18 2.22 -9.12
CA VAL A 194 0.80 2.34 -9.56
C VAL A 194 0.17 3.62 -9.02
N LEU A 195 -0.72 4.20 -9.81
CA LEU A 195 -1.65 5.23 -9.38
C LEU A 195 -3.03 4.58 -9.26
N VAL A 196 -3.69 4.80 -8.14
CA VAL A 196 -5.03 4.25 -7.84
C VAL A 196 -6.01 5.40 -7.78
N GLU A 197 -6.88 5.46 -8.78
CA GLU A 197 -8.10 6.26 -8.74
C GLU A 197 -9.13 5.50 -7.91
N CYS A 198 -9.40 5.96 -6.69
CA CYS A 198 -10.20 5.22 -5.71
C CYS A 198 -11.70 5.19 -6.02
N GLY A 199 -12.17 6.07 -6.91
CA GLY A 199 -13.54 6.19 -7.39
C GLY A 199 -13.74 7.52 -8.11
N PHE A 200 -14.96 7.83 -8.50
CA PHE A 200 -15.30 8.99 -9.33
C PHE A 200 -16.00 10.09 -8.52
N LEU A 201 -15.32 11.22 -8.31
CA LEU A 201 -15.87 12.39 -7.59
C LEU A 201 -17.00 13.10 -8.36
N SER A 202 -17.14 12.82 -9.66
CA SER A 202 -18.24 13.28 -10.52
C SER A 202 -19.52 12.46 -10.36
N ASN A 203 -19.46 11.29 -9.71
CA ASN A 203 -20.62 10.46 -9.44
C ASN A 203 -21.12 10.72 -8.01
N PRO A 204 -22.39 11.15 -7.78
CA PRO A 204 -22.90 11.49 -6.44
C PRO A 204 -22.86 10.33 -5.45
N GLY A 205 -23.12 9.10 -5.90
CA GLY A 205 -23.10 7.91 -5.04
C GLY A 205 -21.65 7.52 -4.64
N GLU A 206 -20.69 7.64 -5.55
CA GLU A 206 -19.27 7.41 -5.24
C GLU A 206 -18.69 8.51 -4.36
N ASP A 207 -19.05 9.78 -4.60
CA ASP A 207 -18.62 10.91 -3.77
C ASP A 207 -19.03 10.68 -2.31
N GLN A 208 -20.31 10.35 -2.05
CA GLN A 208 -20.77 10.03 -0.70
C GLN A 208 -19.97 8.85 -0.10
N LYS A 209 -19.82 7.78 -0.85
CA LYS A 209 -19.18 6.54 -0.44
C LYS A 209 -17.70 6.76 -0.13
N LEU A 210 -16.95 7.50 -0.97
CA LEU A 210 -15.53 7.82 -0.80
C LEU A 210 -15.23 8.64 0.46
N GLN A 211 -16.22 9.39 0.96
CA GLN A 211 -16.12 10.16 2.20
C GLN A 211 -16.40 9.33 3.46
N THR A 212 -16.91 8.09 3.33
CA THR A 212 -17.19 7.24 4.49
C THR A 212 -15.94 6.52 4.99
N PRO A 213 -15.75 6.46 6.33
CA PRO A 213 -14.65 5.69 6.92
C PRO A 213 -14.69 4.20 6.54
N GLU A 214 -15.88 3.63 6.37
CA GLU A 214 -16.11 2.21 6.06
C GLU A 214 -15.55 1.87 4.68
N TYR A 215 -15.87 2.66 3.67
CA TYR A 215 -15.37 2.45 2.31
C TYR A 215 -13.86 2.69 2.21
N GLN A 216 -13.36 3.76 2.85
CA GLN A 216 -11.93 4.04 2.89
C GLN A 216 -11.16 2.91 3.59
N LYS A 217 -11.70 2.30 4.67
CA LYS A 217 -11.10 1.11 5.31
C LYS A 217 -11.09 -0.09 4.37
N ALA A 218 -12.20 -0.37 3.68
CA ALA A 218 -12.26 -1.46 2.71
C ALA A 218 -11.21 -1.31 1.60
N LEU A 219 -11.11 -0.13 0.99
CA LEU A 219 -10.05 0.20 0.03
C LEU A 219 -8.65 -0.06 0.60
N CYS A 220 -8.37 0.49 1.80
CA CYS A 220 -7.06 0.32 2.44
C CYS A 220 -6.73 -1.14 2.74
N CYS A 221 -7.71 -1.95 3.15
CA CYS A 221 -7.49 -3.39 3.35
C CYS A 221 -7.11 -4.10 2.05
N ILE A 222 -7.79 -3.79 0.94
CA ILE A 222 -7.48 -4.39 -0.37
C ILE A 222 -6.07 -3.98 -0.83
N LEU A 223 -5.73 -2.68 -0.71
CA LEU A 223 -4.42 -2.14 -1.04
C LEU A 223 -3.32 -2.78 -0.17
N ALA A 224 -3.54 -2.84 1.15
CA ALA A 224 -2.57 -3.42 2.07
C ALA A 224 -2.33 -4.91 1.78
N CYS A 225 -3.38 -5.71 1.55
CA CYS A 225 -3.23 -7.11 1.16
C CYS A 225 -2.42 -7.26 -0.15
N ALA A 226 -2.67 -6.42 -1.15
CA ALA A 226 -1.90 -6.46 -2.40
C ALA A 226 -0.43 -6.09 -2.20
N LEU A 227 -0.16 -5.09 -1.35
CA LEU A 227 1.20 -4.66 -1.01
C LEU A 227 1.96 -5.67 -0.16
N MET A 228 1.27 -6.38 0.73
CA MET A 228 1.86 -7.46 1.53
C MET A 228 2.24 -8.69 0.69
N ASP A 229 1.48 -8.96 -0.36
CA ASP A 229 1.73 -10.07 -1.28
C ASP A 229 2.69 -9.70 -2.44
N TYR A 230 3.04 -8.40 -2.55
CA TYR A 230 3.97 -7.95 -3.59
C TYR A 230 5.37 -8.54 -3.32
N ARG A 231 5.90 -9.23 -4.32
CA ARG A 231 7.25 -9.80 -4.35
C ARG A 231 7.93 -9.35 -5.64
N ASN A 232 9.15 -8.85 -5.50
CA ASN A 232 10.02 -8.59 -6.66
C ASN A 232 10.46 -9.91 -7.29
#